data_7830fefaf0c21178857d59a21fc3705b
#
_entry.id   7830fefaf0c21178857d59a21fc3705b
#
_cell.length_a   1.000
_cell.length_b   1.000
_cell.length_c   1.000
_cell.angle_alpha   90.00
_cell.angle_beta   90.00
_cell.angle_gamma   90.00
#
_symmetry.space_group_name_H-M   'P 1'
#
loop_
_entity.id
_entity.type
_entity.pdbx_description
1 polymer ?
#
loop_
_entity_poly.entity_id
_entity_poly.type
_entity_poly.pdbx_seq_one_letter_code
_entity_poly.pdbx_strand_id
1 'polypeptide(L)'
;MSGDDGNKKYRDSVFCSYFNNNERLLSLCNAILDTNYKDADKLEINTLEGIFFDEQRNDISCTIEDHFLVLIEYQTTINENMPFRCLSYVVEILNKLVTDKNKLYRHPLITFPSPRFIVLYDGDAKEPLEREMRLSDAFWGSHSPLELIVKSYNINYNFEQELLQKCDYLKDYSILVFKVKEGLAAGLTRRKAISKAVKDCIANGIMKGYLDKALQVWALLLLTANLQSVTKLIRRALATILLQKLWSKQFTQKLLKALKLLSLTMAIMNCKVPQVRALPMKTTYL
;
A
#
# COMPACT_ATOMS: atom_id res chain seq x y z
N MET A 1 -12.50 -22.45 6.74
CA MET A 1 -11.43 -21.71 7.41
C MET A 1 -10.87 -20.69 6.43
N SER A 2 -11.49 -19.51 6.30
CA SER A 2 -11.11 -18.47 5.31
C SER A 2 -11.38 -17.06 5.86
N GLY A 3 -10.95 -16.79 7.10
CA GLY A 3 -11.27 -15.55 7.82
C GLY A 3 -10.10 -14.59 8.08
N ASP A 4 -8.86 -14.99 7.89
CA ASP A 4 -7.71 -14.24 8.42
C ASP A 4 -6.80 -13.57 7.35
N ASP A 5 -6.91 -13.98 6.11
CA ASP A 5 -6.04 -13.45 5.03
C ASP A 5 -6.33 -11.98 4.66
N GLY A 6 -7.54 -11.51 4.90
CA GLY A 6 -7.92 -10.09 4.73
C GLY A 6 -7.28 -9.14 5.74
N ASN A 7 -6.69 -9.66 6.84
CA ASN A 7 -6.17 -8.85 7.94
C ASN A 7 -4.74 -8.35 7.72
N LYS A 8 -3.92 -9.12 7.05
CA LYS A 8 -2.51 -8.79 6.81
C LYS A 8 -2.38 -7.70 5.74
N LYS A 9 -3.11 -7.84 4.64
CA LYS A 9 -3.03 -6.93 3.48
C LYS A 9 -3.37 -5.46 3.76
N TYR A 10 -4.24 -5.13 4.76
CA TYR A 10 -4.58 -3.74 4.97
C TYR A 10 -3.50 -2.97 5.72
N ARG A 11 -2.77 -3.60 6.66
CA ARG A 11 -1.67 -2.95 7.39
C ARG A 11 -0.52 -2.63 6.45
N ASP A 12 -0.12 -3.59 5.63
CA ASP A 12 0.89 -3.42 4.61
C ASP A 12 0.49 -2.27 3.66
N SER A 13 -0.77 -2.25 3.21
CA SER A 13 -1.28 -1.19 2.34
C SER A 13 -1.28 0.19 3.00
N VAL A 14 -1.63 0.29 4.29
CA VAL A 14 -1.61 1.56 5.03
C VAL A 14 -0.17 2.02 5.26
N PHE A 15 0.73 1.10 5.63
CA PHE A 15 2.15 1.38 5.80
C PHE A 15 2.77 1.91 4.51
N CYS A 16 2.67 1.16 3.42
CA CYS A 16 3.19 1.55 2.12
C CYS A 16 2.58 2.88 1.64
N SER A 17 1.27 3.08 1.77
CA SER A 17 0.61 4.33 1.39
C SER A 17 1.05 5.52 2.26
N TYR A 18 1.27 5.31 3.54
CA TYR A 18 1.72 6.37 4.44
C TYR A 18 3.16 6.79 4.16
N PHE A 19 4.04 5.83 3.93
CA PHE A 19 5.45 6.08 3.61
C PHE A 19 5.74 6.28 2.13
N ASN A 20 4.76 6.19 1.24
CA ASN A 20 4.87 6.65 -0.15
C ASN A 20 4.81 8.20 -0.23
N ASN A 21 5.72 8.82 0.50
CA ASN A 21 5.93 10.26 0.57
C ASN A 21 7.40 10.49 0.93
N ASN A 22 8.12 11.26 0.12
CA ASN A 22 9.56 11.42 0.24
C ASN A 22 10.00 11.96 1.61
N GLU A 23 9.30 12.92 2.19
CA GLU A 23 9.64 13.48 3.50
C GLU A 23 9.55 12.43 4.61
N ARG A 24 8.45 11.66 4.65
CA ARG A 24 8.24 10.62 5.66
C ARG A 24 9.23 9.48 5.49
N LEU A 25 9.45 9.08 4.24
CA LEU A 25 10.38 8.00 3.93
C LEU A 25 11.83 8.42 4.23
N LEU A 26 12.22 9.66 3.91
CA LEU A 26 13.53 10.19 4.25
C LEU A 26 13.73 10.23 5.78
N SER A 27 12.72 10.66 6.54
CA SER A 27 12.76 10.65 8.00
C SER A 27 12.97 9.24 8.56
N LEU A 28 12.26 8.25 8.01
CA LEU A 28 12.42 6.84 8.39
C LEU A 28 13.83 6.32 8.04
N CYS A 29 14.30 6.60 6.83
CA CYS A 29 15.65 6.21 6.41
C CYS A 29 16.74 6.85 7.24
N ASN A 30 16.61 8.13 7.57
CA ASN A 30 17.55 8.82 8.46
C ASN A 30 17.62 8.16 9.85
N ALA A 31 16.45 7.77 10.41
CA ALA A 31 16.39 7.10 11.70
C ALA A 31 17.04 5.70 11.66
N ILE A 32 16.84 4.95 10.56
CA ILE A 32 17.41 3.61 10.36
C ILE A 32 18.92 3.65 10.13
N LEU A 33 19.39 4.63 9.35
CA LEU A 33 20.78 4.75 8.92
C LEU A 33 21.64 5.57 9.89
N ASP A 34 21.02 6.19 10.87
CA ASP A 34 21.63 7.17 11.77
C ASP A 34 22.29 8.33 11.00
N THR A 35 21.56 8.85 10.02
CA THR A 35 21.97 9.91 9.10
C THR A 35 21.07 11.14 9.24
N ASN A 36 21.40 12.23 8.54
CA ASN A 36 20.65 13.47 8.60
C ASN A 36 20.52 14.14 7.23
N TYR A 37 20.12 13.37 6.21
CA TYR A 37 19.80 13.91 4.90
C TYR A 37 18.61 14.87 5.00
N LYS A 38 18.71 16.01 4.30
CA LYS A 38 17.70 17.09 4.40
C LYS A 38 16.84 17.21 3.14
N ASP A 39 17.38 16.80 2.02
CA ASP A 39 16.77 16.99 0.72
C ASP A 39 15.94 15.75 0.34
N ALA A 40 14.64 15.82 0.53
CA ALA A 40 13.73 14.74 0.20
C ALA A 40 13.56 14.54 -1.33
N ASP A 41 13.90 15.53 -2.15
CA ASP A 41 13.82 15.43 -3.60
C ASP A 41 14.93 14.52 -4.18
N LYS A 42 16.00 14.30 -3.41
CA LYS A 42 17.07 13.36 -3.76
C LYS A 42 16.83 11.91 -3.33
N LEU A 43 15.65 11.62 -2.79
CA LEU A 43 15.22 10.27 -2.51
C LEU A 43 14.37 9.77 -3.67
N GLU A 44 14.82 8.69 -4.30
CA GLU A 44 14.11 8.03 -5.40
C GLU A 44 13.48 6.72 -4.91
N ILE A 45 12.16 6.60 -5.06
CA ILE A 45 11.42 5.37 -4.72
C ILE A 45 11.52 4.42 -5.93
N ASN A 46 12.06 3.22 -5.69
CA ASN A 46 12.27 2.18 -6.71
C ASN A 46 11.69 0.82 -6.27
N THR A 47 10.54 0.90 -5.58
CA THR A 47 9.79 -0.28 -5.14
C THR A 47 9.41 -1.18 -6.33
N LEU A 48 9.57 -2.49 -6.14
CA LEU A 48 9.19 -3.48 -7.13
C LEU A 48 7.66 -3.65 -7.14
N GLU A 49 7.04 -3.27 -8.25
CA GLU A 49 5.61 -3.48 -8.49
C GLU A 49 5.42 -4.74 -9.34
N GLY A 50 4.82 -5.78 -8.79
CA GLY A 50 4.46 -6.97 -9.55
C GLY A 50 3.32 -6.68 -10.53
N ILE A 51 3.58 -6.82 -11.86
CA ILE A 51 2.61 -6.54 -12.91
C ILE A 51 1.86 -7.82 -13.33
N PHE A 52 2.43 -9.01 -13.18
CA PHE A 52 1.85 -10.31 -13.54
C PHE A 52 2.17 -11.41 -12.51
N PHE A 53 1.50 -12.52 -12.59
CA PHE A 53 1.28 -13.60 -11.62
C PHE A 53 2.46 -14.14 -10.79
N ASP A 54 3.72 -13.82 -11.09
CA ASP A 54 4.89 -14.40 -10.42
C ASP A 54 6.02 -13.38 -10.15
N GLU A 55 5.72 -12.08 -10.19
CA GLU A 55 6.76 -11.07 -9.96
C GLU A 55 6.98 -10.82 -8.47
N GLN A 56 8.24 -10.74 -8.11
CA GLN A 56 8.67 -10.43 -6.74
C GLN A 56 8.26 -9.01 -6.40
N ARG A 57 7.64 -8.86 -5.23
CA ARG A 57 7.25 -7.57 -4.66
C ARG A 57 7.99 -7.35 -3.37
N ASN A 58 8.50 -6.15 -3.19
CA ASN A 58 8.92 -5.65 -1.89
C ASN A 58 7.99 -4.52 -1.45
N ASP A 59 7.89 -4.27 -0.13
CA ASP A 59 6.97 -3.27 0.38
C ASP A 59 7.43 -1.85 0.02
N ILE A 60 8.66 -1.48 0.37
CA ILE A 60 9.24 -0.19 0.02
C ILE A 60 10.73 -0.38 -0.31
N SER A 61 11.21 0.23 -1.39
CA SER A 61 12.63 0.45 -1.61
C SER A 61 12.90 1.83 -2.16
N CYS A 62 14.03 2.41 -1.77
CA CYS A 62 14.44 3.73 -2.23
C CYS A 62 15.95 3.86 -2.29
N THR A 63 16.44 4.76 -3.16
CA THR A 63 17.81 5.23 -3.19
C THR A 63 17.91 6.61 -2.57
N ILE A 64 18.99 6.89 -1.85
CA ILE A 64 19.25 8.18 -1.22
C ILE A 64 20.59 8.68 -1.72
N GLU A 65 20.60 9.78 -2.49
CA GLU A 65 21.80 10.46 -3.03
C GLU A 65 22.82 9.49 -3.67
N ASP A 66 22.40 8.42 -4.29
CA ASP A 66 23.24 7.33 -4.84
C ASP A 66 24.17 6.65 -3.81
N HIS A 67 24.03 6.96 -2.52
CA HIS A 67 24.85 6.38 -1.47
C HIS A 67 24.25 5.11 -0.88
N PHE A 68 22.93 5.10 -0.64
CA PHE A 68 22.25 3.98 -0.02
C PHE A 68 21.08 3.50 -0.87
N LEU A 69 20.93 2.18 -0.95
CA LEU A 69 19.74 1.49 -1.42
C LEU A 69 19.07 0.85 -0.20
N VAL A 70 17.95 1.40 0.26
CA VAL A 70 17.25 0.92 1.44
C VAL A 70 16.04 0.09 1.01
N LEU A 71 15.98 -1.18 1.46
CA LEU A 71 14.83 -2.07 1.29
C LEU A 71 14.17 -2.27 2.64
N ILE A 72 12.89 -1.93 2.73
CA ILE A 72 12.09 -2.01 3.95
C ILE A 72 10.93 -2.97 3.70
N GLU A 73 10.82 -4.00 4.52
CA GLU A 73 9.72 -4.96 4.54
C GLU A 73 8.92 -4.80 5.83
N TYR A 74 7.61 -4.66 5.71
CA TYR A 74 6.69 -4.64 6.84
C TYR A 74 6.14 -6.04 7.10
N GLN A 75 6.33 -6.57 8.30
CA GLN A 75 5.96 -7.95 8.61
C GLN A 75 5.10 -8.05 9.89
N THR A 76 3.99 -8.76 9.80
CA THR A 76 3.15 -9.10 10.97
C THR A 76 3.40 -10.52 11.49
N THR A 77 4.22 -11.28 10.79
CA THR A 77 4.63 -12.65 11.16
C THR A 77 6.14 -12.78 10.99
N ILE A 78 6.76 -13.55 11.87
CA ILE A 78 8.18 -13.86 11.77
C ILE A 78 8.43 -14.70 10.52
N ASN A 79 9.44 -14.33 9.76
CA ASN A 79 9.88 -15.06 8.57
C ASN A 79 11.41 -15.13 8.53
N GLU A 80 11.98 -16.28 8.84
CA GLU A 80 13.44 -16.50 8.87
C GLU A 80 14.06 -16.49 7.46
N ASN A 81 13.27 -16.59 6.41
CA ASN A 81 13.75 -16.54 5.02
C ASN A 81 13.89 -15.10 4.47
N MET A 82 13.75 -14.08 5.31
CA MET A 82 13.90 -12.70 4.88
C MET A 82 15.24 -12.38 4.22
N PRO A 83 16.40 -12.91 4.69
CA PRO A 83 17.67 -12.67 4.00
C PRO A 83 17.66 -13.16 2.55
N PHE A 84 17.09 -14.35 2.28
CA PHE A 84 16.99 -14.86 0.91
C PHE A 84 16.01 -14.04 0.05
N ARG A 85 14.87 -13.60 0.61
CA ARG A 85 13.94 -12.73 -0.09
C ARG A 85 14.59 -11.38 -0.44
N CYS A 86 15.29 -10.76 0.50
CA CYS A 86 16.02 -9.53 0.29
C CYS A 86 17.12 -9.67 -0.78
N LEU A 87 17.81 -10.82 -0.81
CA LEU A 87 18.77 -11.12 -1.87
C LEU A 87 18.10 -11.09 -3.25
N SER A 88 16.96 -11.73 -3.38
CA SER A 88 16.20 -11.76 -4.64
C SER A 88 15.78 -10.35 -5.07
N TYR A 89 15.27 -9.54 -4.15
CA TYR A 89 14.84 -8.16 -4.43
C TYR A 89 16.02 -7.26 -4.84
N VAL A 90 17.13 -7.31 -4.09
CA VAL A 90 18.28 -6.44 -4.39
C VAL A 90 18.89 -6.79 -5.75
N VAL A 91 18.98 -8.06 -6.10
CA VAL A 91 19.48 -8.48 -7.42
C VAL A 91 18.60 -7.90 -8.54
N GLU A 92 17.29 -7.93 -8.39
CA GLU A 92 16.37 -7.36 -9.37
C GLU A 92 16.52 -5.84 -9.49
N ILE A 93 16.59 -5.12 -8.35
CA ILE A 93 16.80 -3.66 -8.34
C ILE A 93 18.14 -3.29 -8.98
N LEU A 94 19.24 -3.95 -8.59
CA LEU A 94 20.56 -3.69 -9.15
C LEU A 94 20.60 -3.96 -10.66
N ASN A 95 19.90 -5.00 -11.13
CA ASN A 95 19.77 -5.28 -12.56
C ASN A 95 19.02 -4.17 -13.32
N LYS A 96 18.06 -3.49 -12.68
CA LYS A 96 17.37 -2.34 -13.27
C LYS A 96 18.28 -1.09 -13.33
N LEU A 97 19.18 -0.93 -12.35
CA LEU A 97 20.15 0.17 -12.34
C LEU A 97 21.22 0.01 -13.42
N VAL A 98 21.51 -1.21 -13.87
CA VAL A 98 22.44 -1.47 -14.98
C VAL A 98 21.72 -1.28 -16.32
N THR A 99 21.74 -0.07 -16.84
CA THR A 99 21.08 0.29 -18.11
C THR A 99 21.74 -0.37 -19.35
N ASP A 100 23.06 -0.57 -19.32
CA ASP A 100 23.82 -1.29 -20.36
C ASP A 100 24.47 -2.54 -19.79
N LYS A 101 23.84 -3.69 -20.01
CA LYS A 101 24.32 -4.98 -19.52
C LYS A 101 25.71 -5.37 -20.04
N ASN A 102 26.16 -4.80 -21.20
CA ASN A 102 27.51 -5.05 -21.73
C ASN A 102 28.59 -4.47 -20.80
N LYS A 103 28.27 -3.46 -19.98
CA LYS A 103 29.20 -2.92 -18.98
C LYS A 103 29.64 -3.95 -17.95
N LEU A 104 28.80 -4.96 -17.65
CA LEU A 104 29.17 -6.05 -16.73
C LEU A 104 30.38 -6.88 -17.20
N TYR A 105 30.68 -6.84 -18.48
CA TYR A 105 31.79 -7.59 -19.13
C TYR A 105 32.97 -6.69 -19.54
N ARG A 106 32.98 -5.43 -19.10
CA ARG A 106 33.98 -4.43 -19.45
C ARG A 106 34.59 -3.80 -18.20
N HIS A 107 35.75 -3.16 -18.35
CA HIS A 107 36.31 -2.20 -17.40
C HIS A 107 35.75 -0.79 -17.67
N PRO A 108 35.51 0.06 -16.67
CA PRO A 108 35.82 -0.07 -15.25
C PRO A 108 34.74 -0.82 -14.46
N LEU A 109 35.01 -1.03 -13.16
CA LEU A 109 34.05 -1.59 -12.18
C LEU A 109 32.77 -0.73 -12.12
N ILE A 110 31.61 -1.38 -12.12
CA ILE A 110 30.32 -0.73 -11.85
C ILE A 110 30.15 -0.59 -10.33
N THR A 111 29.82 0.59 -9.89
CA THR A 111 29.53 0.88 -8.49
C THR A 111 28.02 1.01 -8.28
N PHE A 112 27.55 0.58 -7.13
CA PHE A 112 26.14 0.63 -6.73
C PHE A 112 25.99 1.32 -5.37
N PRO A 113 24.80 1.89 -5.07
CA PRO A 113 24.48 2.33 -3.74
C PRO A 113 24.61 1.17 -2.73
N SER A 114 25.07 1.48 -1.52
CA SER A 114 25.24 0.47 -0.48
C SER A 114 23.90 -0.05 0.02
N PRO A 115 23.56 -1.35 -0.13
CA PRO A 115 22.25 -1.86 0.25
C PRO A 115 22.08 -1.95 1.78
N ARG A 116 20.86 -1.69 2.24
CA ARG A 116 20.40 -1.88 3.62
C ARG A 116 19.08 -2.64 3.60
N PHE A 117 18.99 -3.68 4.40
CA PHE A 117 17.85 -4.58 4.43
C PHE A 117 17.20 -4.51 5.82
N ILE A 118 15.94 -4.08 5.84
CA ILE A 118 15.22 -3.75 7.05
C ILE A 118 13.90 -4.51 7.08
N VAL A 119 13.57 -5.10 8.21
CA VAL A 119 12.25 -5.60 8.53
C VAL A 119 11.67 -4.75 9.66
N LEU A 120 10.48 -4.25 9.45
CA LEU A 120 9.69 -3.59 10.49
C LEU A 120 8.61 -4.58 10.96
N TYR A 121 8.82 -5.16 12.13
CA TYR A 121 7.94 -6.18 12.68
C TYR A 121 6.86 -5.57 13.58
N ASP A 122 5.59 -5.84 13.26
CA ASP A 122 4.41 -5.40 14.02
C ASP A 122 3.46 -6.57 14.30
N GLY A 123 4.01 -7.75 14.59
CA GLY A 123 3.23 -8.93 14.94
C GLY A 123 2.89 -9.01 16.42
N ASP A 124 2.19 -10.09 16.78
CA ASP A 124 1.76 -10.34 18.16
C ASP A 124 2.71 -11.30 18.91
N ALA A 125 3.66 -11.94 18.21
CA ALA A 125 4.67 -12.77 18.85
C ALA A 125 5.68 -11.90 19.59
N LYS A 126 6.18 -12.42 20.71
CA LYS A 126 7.18 -11.74 21.51
C LYS A 126 8.53 -11.79 20.79
N GLU A 127 8.94 -10.66 20.25
CA GLU A 127 10.22 -10.46 19.59
C GLU A 127 11.07 -9.45 20.35
N PRO A 128 12.42 -9.55 20.31
CA PRO A 128 13.30 -8.53 20.83
C PRO A 128 13.08 -7.19 20.10
N LEU A 129 13.52 -6.08 20.69
CA LEU A 129 13.41 -4.76 20.07
C LEU A 129 14.15 -4.71 18.74
N GLU A 130 15.32 -5.38 18.68
CA GLU A 130 16.13 -5.49 17.47
C GLU A 130 16.73 -6.90 17.37
N ARG A 131 16.86 -7.40 16.14
CA ARG A 131 17.59 -8.62 15.83
C ARG A 131 18.20 -8.57 14.44
N GLU A 132 19.22 -9.37 14.22
CA GLU A 132 19.79 -9.64 12.90
C GLU A 132 19.37 -11.03 12.40
N MET A 133 19.10 -11.12 11.12
CA MET A 133 18.93 -12.37 10.39
C MET A 133 20.02 -12.44 9.31
N ARG A 134 20.69 -13.58 9.19
CA ARG A 134 21.84 -13.75 8.32
C ARG A 134 21.55 -14.74 7.21
N LEU A 135 21.96 -14.41 6.00
CA LEU A 135 21.82 -15.31 4.86
C LEU A 135 22.72 -16.56 5.04
N SER A 136 23.87 -16.39 5.68
CA SER A 136 24.78 -17.50 5.99
C SER A 136 24.13 -18.63 6.79
N ASP A 137 23.11 -18.31 7.62
CA ASP A 137 22.40 -19.32 8.41
C ASP A 137 21.57 -20.30 7.55
N ALA A 138 21.30 -19.94 6.30
CA ALA A 138 20.57 -20.79 5.35
C ALA A 138 21.46 -21.79 4.62
N PHE A 139 22.79 -21.72 4.73
CA PHE A 139 23.71 -22.60 4.02
C PHE A 139 24.18 -23.78 4.87
N TRP A 140 24.29 -24.93 4.23
CA TRP A 140 24.89 -26.10 4.85
C TRP A 140 26.41 -25.93 4.95
N GLY A 141 26.96 -25.94 6.13
CA GLY A 141 28.39 -25.78 6.38
C GLY A 141 28.76 -24.47 7.09
N SER A 142 30.00 -24.36 7.54
CA SER A 142 30.40 -23.33 8.51
C SER A 142 30.88 -21.99 7.91
N HIS A 143 31.12 -21.90 6.60
CA HIS A 143 31.65 -20.67 5.99
C HIS A 143 31.11 -20.46 4.58
N SER A 144 30.17 -19.55 4.43
CA SER A 144 29.73 -19.07 3.13
C SER A 144 30.38 -17.72 2.82
N PRO A 145 30.98 -17.52 1.62
CA PRO A 145 31.44 -16.22 1.20
C PRO A 145 30.29 -15.27 0.83
N LEU A 146 29.05 -15.80 0.70
CA LEU A 146 27.87 -15.02 0.43
C LEU A 146 27.17 -14.67 1.75
N GLU A 147 27.19 -13.40 2.12
CA GLU A 147 26.54 -12.88 3.31
C GLU A 147 25.61 -11.73 2.96
N LEU A 148 24.44 -11.72 3.60
CA LEU A 148 23.49 -10.63 3.60
C LEU A 148 22.84 -10.58 4.99
N ILE A 149 22.86 -9.42 5.61
CA ILE A 149 22.33 -9.22 6.96
C ILE A 149 21.07 -8.36 6.87
N VAL A 150 19.97 -8.86 7.40
CA VAL A 150 18.70 -8.13 7.55
C VAL A 150 18.55 -7.71 8.99
N LYS A 151 18.39 -6.41 9.25
CA LYS A 151 18.04 -5.89 10.57
C LYS A 151 16.52 -5.86 10.73
N SER A 152 16.02 -6.48 11.79
CA SER A 152 14.61 -6.46 12.14
C SER A 152 14.39 -5.61 13.38
N TYR A 153 13.45 -4.67 13.27
CA TYR A 153 13.03 -3.80 14.37
C TYR A 153 11.60 -4.11 14.76
N ASN A 154 11.37 -4.41 16.04
CA ASN A 154 10.03 -4.56 16.59
C ASN A 154 9.41 -3.17 16.79
N ILE A 155 8.49 -2.81 15.91
CA ILE A 155 7.81 -1.51 15.92
C ILE A 155 6.48 -1.51 16.65
N ASN A 156 6.14 -2.56 17.39
CA ASN A 156 5.03 -2.49 18.33
C ASN A 156 5.26 -1.31 19.26
N TYR A 157 4.23 -0.47 19.46
CA TYR A 157 4.38 0.75 20.23
C TYR A 157 4.92 0.47 21.64
N ASN A 158 6.14 0.90 21.86
CA ASN A 158 6.88 0.76 23.10
C ASN A 158 7.81 1.97 23.24
N PHE A 159 7.85 2.56 24.44
CA PHE A 159 8.72 3.70 24.73
C PHE A 159 10.21 3.36 24.72
N GLU A 160 10.59 2.09 24.84
CA GLU A 160 11.97 1.64 24.82
C GLU A 160 12.55 1.48 23.40
N GLN A 161 11.70 1.45 22.36
CA GLN A 161 12.16 1.29 20.99
C GLN A 161 12.77 2.60 20.47
N GLU A 162 14.08 2.61 20.31
CA GLU A 162 14.85 3.78 19.89
C GLU A 162 14.45 4.29 18.50
N LEU A 163 14.16 3.39 17.57
CA LEU A 163 13.72 3.76 16.22
C LEU A 163 12.42 4.58 16.22
N LEU A 164 11.49 4.28 17.15
CA LEU A 164 10.26 5.06 17.31
C LEU A 164 10.53 6.45 17.90
N GLN A 165 11.60 6.61 18.66
CA GLN A 165 12.00 7.91 19.21
C GLN A 165 12.69 8.78 18.16
N LYS A 166 13.43 8.16 17.23
CA LYS A 166 14.15 8.84 16.14
C LYS A 166 13.24 9.22 14.95
N CYS A 167 12.08 8.56 14.76
CA CYS A 167 11.18 8.81 13.64
C CYS A 167 9.73 9.02 14.12
N ASP A 168 9.30 10.28 14.24
CA ASP A 168 7.94 10.62 14.66
C ASP A 168 6.87 10.01 13.74
N TYR A 169 7.11 9.95 12.43
CA TYR A 169 6.16 9.32 11.49
C TYR A 169 5.99 7.83 11.76
N LEU A 170 7.07 7.10 12.08
CA LEU A 170 6.96 5.69 12.43
C LEU A 170 6.28 5.49 13.79
N LYS A 171 6.57 6.35 14.74
CA LYS A 171 5.90 6.39 16.06
C LYS A 171 4.40 6.61 15.91
N ASP A 172 4.00 7.59 15.11
CA ASP A 172 2.59 7.89 14.81
C ASP A 172 1.88 6.68 14.21
N TYR A 173 2.51 6.02 13.23
CA TYR A 173 1.99 4.79 12.65
C TYR A 173 1.84 3.68 13.70
N SER A 174 2.85 3.47 14.54
CA SER A 174 2.83 2.45 15.61
C SER A 174 1.72 2.71 16.63
N ILE A 175 1.47 3.98 16.98
CA ILE A 175 0.36 4.38 17.87
C ILE A 175 -1.00 4.04 17.23
N LEU A 176 -1.18 4.33 15.94
CA LEU A 176 -2.42 3.96 15.23
C LEU A 176 -2.69 2.46 15.32
N VAL A 177 -1.66 1.65 15.01
CA VAL A 177 -1.79 0.18 15.04
C VAL A 177 -2.05 -0.31 16.47
N PHE A 178 -1.35 0.22 17.45
CA PHE A 178 -1.55 -0.09 18.88
C PHE A 178 -3.00 0.16 19.30
N LYS A 179 -3.58 1.33 18.97
CA LYS A 179 -4.98 1.66 19.28
C LYS A 179 -5.98 0.70 18.61
N VAL A 180 -5.67 0.25 17.39
CA VAL A 180 -6.51 -0.77 16.72
C VAL A 180 -6.43 -2.10 17.47
N LYS A 181 -5.22 -2.54 17.87
CA LYS A 181 -5.02 -3.77 18.66
C LYS A 181 -5.74 -3.70 20.01
N GLU A 182 -5.66 -2.58 20.71
CA GLU A 182 -6.42 -2.35 21.96
C GLU A 182 -7.94 -2.49 21.75
N GLY A 183 -8.47 -1.87 20.69
CA GLY A 183 -9.90 -1.98 20.37
C GLY A 183 -10.33 -3.41 20.09
N LEU A 184 -9.52 -4.20 19.39
CA LEU A 184 -9.77 -5.61 19.11
C LEU A 184 -9.71 -6.44 20.38
N ALA A 185 -8.73 -6.21 21.25
CA ALA A 185 -8.60 -6.87 22.55
C ALA A 185 -9.79 -6.57 23.49
N ALA A 186 -10.36 -5.36 23.38
CA ALA A 186 -11.59 -4.95 24.08
C ALA A 186 -12.88 -5.53 23.46
N GLY A 187 -12.79 -6.44 22.49
CA GLY A 187 -13.94 -7.11 21.86
C GLY A 187 -14.68 -6.30 20.80
N LEU A 188 -14.12 -5.18 20.34
CA LEU A 188 -14.70 -4.43 19.23
C LEU A 188 -14.54 -5.21 17.93
N THR A 189 -15.55 -5.11 17.05
CA THR A 189 -15.36 -5.57 15.67
C THR A 189 -14.23 -4.77 15.01
N ARG A 190 -13.50 -5.38 14.07
CA ARG A 190 -12.40 -4.74 13.34
C ARG A 190 -12.77 -3.34 12.82
N ARG A 191 -13.93 -3.21 12.15
CA ARG A 191 -14.40 -1.93 11.62
C ARG A 191 -14.58 -0.88 12.72
N LYS A 192 -15.13 -1.25 13.87
CA LYS A 192 -15.29 -0.34 15.01
C LYS A 192 -13.96 0.02 15.65
N ALA A 193 -13.03 -0.94 15.80
CA ALA A 193 -11.70 -0.71 16.34
C ALA A 193 -10.91 0.26 15.47
N ILE A 194 -10.86 0.04 14.15
CA ILE A 194 -10.22 0.96 13.21
C ILE A 194 -10.86 2.35 13.25
N SER A 195 -12.19 2.44 13.16
CA SER A 195 -12.90 3.73 13.19
C SER A 195 -12.64 4.52 14.47
N LYS A 196 -12.58 3.84 15.62
CA LYS A 196 -12.24 4.46 16.90
C LYS A 196 -10.79 4.94 16.90
N ALA A 197 -9.85 4.08 16.55
CA ALA A 197 -8.42 4.42 16.52
C ALA A 197 -8.12 5.61 15.61
N VAL A 198 -8.71 5.65 14.41
CA VAL A 198 -8.55 6.77 13.46
C VAL A 198 -9.08 8.08 14.05
N LYS A 199 -10.29 8.07 14.66
CA LYS A 199 -10.85 9.27 15.30
C LYS A 199 -9.98 9.77 16.45
N ASP A 200 -9.52 8.85 17.30
CA ASP A 200 -8.67 9.16 18.42
C ASP A 200 -7.31 9.73 17.97
N CYS A 201 -6.72 9.17 16.89
CA CYS A 201 -5.47 9.67 16.32
C CYS A 201 -5.65 11.09 15.77
N ILE A 202 -6.69 11.33 14.97
CA ILE A 202 -6.99 12.67 14.42
C ILE A 202 -7.19 13.70 15.55
N ALA A 203 -7.96 13.36 16.59
CA ALA A 203 -8.22 14.25 17.74
C ALA A 203 -6.94 14.63 18.49
N ASN A 204 -5.92 13.74 18.50
CA ASN A 204 -4.62 13.97 19.13
C ASN A 204 -3.54 14.46 18.15
N GLY A 205 -3.89 14.79 16.91
CA GLY A 205 -2.94 15.30 15.91
C GLY A 205 -2.04 14.24 15.28
N ILE A 206 -2.21 12.94 15.63
CA ILE A 206 -1.41 11.81 15.15
C ILE A 206 -1.82 11.48 13.72
N MET A 207 -0.87 11.44 12.79
CA MET A 207 -1.11 11.21 11.34
C MET A 207 -2.24 12.07 10.75
N LYS A 208 -2.64 13.19 11.38
CA LYS A 208 -3.87 13.92 11.08
C LYS A 208 -4.05 14.21 9.59
N GLY A 209 -3.09 14.84 8.95
CA GLY A 209 -3.20 15.23 7.53
C GLY A 209 -3.34 14.05 6.56
N TYR A 210 -2.81 12.88 6.93
CA TYR A 210 -2.97 11.65 6.16
C TYR A 210 -4.34 11.02 6.39
N LEU A 211 -4.74 10.88 7.66
CA LEU A 211 -6.00 10.24 8.04
C LEU A 211 -7.22 11.06 7.61
N ASP A 212 -7.16 12.40 7.67
CA ASP A 212 -8.22 13.28 7.17
C ASP A 212 -8.44 13.07 5.66
N LYS A 213 -7.35 13.02 4.86
CA LYS A 213 -7.43 12.72 3.43
C LYS A 213 -7.99 11.32 3.17
N ALA A 214 -7.55 10.33 3.92
CA ALA A 214 -8.05 8.96 3.80
C ALA A 214 -9.55 8.88 4.09
N LEU A 215 -10.03 9.55 5.15
CA LEU A 215 -11.46 9.61 5.46
C LEU A 215 -12.28 10.31 4.36
N GLN A 216 -11.76 11.39 3.78
CA GLN A 216 -12.41 12.09 2.66
C GLN A 216 -12.56 11.17 1.45
N VAL A 217 -11.49 10.45 1.07
CA VAL A 217 -11.52 9.48 -0.03
C VAL A 217 -12.52 8.35 0.27
N TRP A 218 -12.52 7.81 1.50
CA TRP A 218 -13.50 6.80 1.92
C TRP A 218 -14.95 7.30 1.86
N ALA A 219 -15.20 8.52 2.32
CA ALA A 219 -16.53 9.15 2.23
C ALA A 219 -16.98 9.30 0.77
N LEU A 220 -16.08 9.74 -0.12
CA LEU A 220 -16.35 9.83 -1.55
C LEU A 220 -16.64 8.45 -2.17
N LEU A 221 -15.83 7.43 -1.87
CA LEU A 221 -16.04 6.06 -2.35
C LEU A 221 -17.38 5.47 -1.87
N LEU A 222 -17.76 5.73 -0.62
CA LEU A 222 -19.07 5.32 -0.09
C LEU A 222 -20.23 6.05 -0.79
N LEU A 223 -20.07 7.34 -1.07
CA LEU A 223 -21.06 8.10 -1.82
C LEU A 223 -21.19 7.59 -3.25
N THR A 224 -20.08 7.32 -3.94
CA THR A 224 -20.09 6.75 -5.30
C THR A 224 -20.66 5.33 -5.32
N ALA A 225 -20.32 4.48 -4.36
CA ALA A 225 -20.89 3.13 -4.23
C ALA A 225 -22.41 3.18 -3.95
N ASN A 226 -22.86 4.11 -3.10
CA ASN A 226 -24.28 4.34 -2.85
C ASN A 226 -24.98 4.86 -4.11
N LEU A 227 -24.38 5.80 -4.85
CA LEU A 227 -24.91 6.27 -6.13
C LEU A 227 -24.99 5.15 -7.16
N GLN A 228 -24.01 4.27 -7.25
CA GLN A 228 -24.05 3.11 -8.13
C GLN A 228 -25.15 2.13 -7.74
N SER A 229 -25.36 1.88 -6.43
CA SER A 229 -26.44 1.02 -5.96
C SER A 229 -27.82 1.63 -6.22
N VAL A 230 -27.98 2.94 -6.02
CA VAL A 230 -29.19 3.70 -6.34
C VAL A 230 -29.45 3.70 -7.83
N THR A 231 -28.41 3.91 -8.65
CA THR A 231 -28.50 3.86 -10.12
C THR A 231 -28.91 2.45 -10.60
N LYS A 232 -28.38 1.40 -9.97
CA LYS A 232 -28.77 0.01 -10.24
C LYS A 232 -30.22 -0.29 -9.86
N LEU A 233 -30.69 0.25 -8.72
CA LEU A 233 -32.10 0.19 -8.30
C LEU A 233 -33.02 0.95 -9.25
N ILE A 234 -32.65 2.16 -9.65
CA ILE A 234 -33.40 2.97 -10.62
C ILE A 234 -33.46 2.24 -11.98
N ARG A 235 -32.34 1.68 -12.48
CA ARG A 235 -32.33 0.89 -13.72
C ARG A 235 -33.24 -0.33 -13.64
N ARG A 236 -33.26 -1.06 -12.49
CA ARG A 236 -34.17 -2.20 -12.27
C ARG A 236 -35.64 -1.75 -12.24
N ALA A 237 -35.95 -0.69 -11.50
CA ALA A 237 -37.29 -0.13 -11.44
C ALA A 237 -37.77 0.36 -12.82
N LEU A 238 -36.92 1.06 -13.56
CA LEU A 238 -37.21 1.49 -14.92
C LEU A 238 -37.39 0.31 -15.89
N ALA A 239 -36.58 -0.74 -15.78
CA ALA A 239 -36.75 -1.95 -16.56
C ALA A 239 -38.10 -2.63 -16.27
N THR A 240 -38.51 -2.69 -15.00
CA THR A 240 -39.80 -3.25 -14.58
C THR A 240 -40.99 -2.42 -15.14
N ILE A 241 -40.89 -1.08 -15.07
CA ILE A 241 -41.90 -0.15 -15.59
C ILE A 241 -41.96 -0.22 -17.11
N LEU A 242 -40.80 -0.37 -17.80
CA LEU A 242 -40.74 -0.56 -19.26
C LEU A 242 -41.41 -1.87 -19.70
N LEU A 243 -41.16 -2.96 -18.98
CA LEU A 243 -41.81 -4.26 -19.25
C LEU A 243 -43.31 -4.21 -19.03
N GLN A 244 -43.79 -3.35 -18.09
CA GLN A 244 -45.21 -3.15 -17.88
C GLN A 244 -45.88 -2.16 -18.85
N LYS A 245 -45.11 -1.27 -19.49
CA LYS A 245 -45.64 -0.18 -20.37
C LYS A 245 -45.08 -0.19 -21.80
N LEU A 246 -44.74 -1.33 -22.33
CA LEU A 246 -44.11 -1.50 -23.65
C LEU A 246 -44.92 -0.98 -24.87
N TRP A 247 -45.96 -0.16 -24.68
CA TRP A 247 -46.91 0.24 -25.72
C TRP A 247 -47.09 1.74 -25.99
N SER A 248 -46.26 2.65 -25.48
CA SER A 248 -46.37 4.07 -25.85
C SER A 248 -45.05 4.74 -26.24
N LYS A 249 -44.96 5.17 -27.51
CA LYS A 249 -43.84 5.95 -28.08
C LYS A 249 -43.51 7.24 -27.31
N GLN A 250 -44.45 7.84 -26.59
CA GLN A 250 -44.26 9.07 -25.82
C GLN A 250 -43.40 8.88 -24.55
N PHE A 251 -43.42 7.70 -23.98
CA PHE A 251 -42.66 7.40 -22.77
C PHE A 251 -41.14 7.27 -23.03
N THR A 252 -40.78 6.69 -24.20
CA THR A 252 -39.40 6.51 -24.62
C THR A 252 -38.67 7.84 -24.81
N GLN A 253 -39.33 8.88 -25.33
CA GLN A 253 -38.73 10.21 -25.49
C GLN A 253 -38.51 10.94 -24.16
N LYS A 254 -39.44 10.79 -23.20
CA LYS A 254 -39.27 11.36 -21.85
C LYS A 254 -38.15 10.69 -21.07
N LEU A 255 -37.97 9.38 -21.23
CA LEU A 255 -36.91 8.60 -20.61
C LEU A 255 -35.53 8.99 -21.17
N LEU A 256 -35.41 9.15 -22.49
CA LEU A 256 -34.15 9.60 -23.11
C LEU A 256 -33.72 11.00 -22.61
N LYS A 257 -34.70 11.88 -22.38
CA LYS A 257 -34.47 13.24 -21.86
C LYS A 257 -33.99 13.21 -20.40
N ALA A 258 -34.56 12.34 -19.57
CA ALA A 258 -34.14 12.14 -18.18
C ALA A 258 -32.74 11.50 -18.07
N LEU A 259 -32.41 10.52 -18.91
CA LEU A 259 -31.08 9.88 -18.96
C LEU A 259 -30.00 10.86 -19.46
N LYS A 260 -30.32 11.75 -20.43
CA LYS A 260 -29.41 12.82 -20.86
C LYS A 260 -29.15 13.83 -19.73
N LEU A 261 -30.17 14.20 -18.95
CA LEU A 261 -29.99 15.08 -17.78
C LEU A 261 -29.10 14.43 -16.71
N LEU A 262 -29.29 13.14 -16.40
CA LEU A 262 -28.46 12.40 -15.47
C LEU A 262 -26.99 12.29 -15.94
N SER A 263 -26.76 12.07 -17.23
CA SER A 263 -25.40 12.05 -17.80
C SER A 263 -24.71 13.41 -17.76
N LEU A 264 -25.48 14.51 -17.95
CA LEU A 264 -24.96 15.88 -17.80
C LEU A 264 -24.59 16.20 -16.34
N THR A 265 -25.42 15.78 -15.40
CA THR A 265 -25.15 15.98 -13.96
C THR A 265 -23.90 15.23 -13.50
N MET A 266 -23.68 14.01 -14.02
CA MET A 266 -22.47 13.22 -13.77
C MET A 266 -21.22 13.81 -14.45
N ALA A 267 -21.35 14.46 -15.61
CA ALA A 267 -20.26 15.14 -16.28
C ALA A 267 -19.84 16.43 -15.56
N ILE A 268 -20.81 17.17 -14.99
CA ILE A 268 -20.56 18.39 -14.18
C ILE A 268 -19.82 18.06 -12.87
N MET A 269 -20.02 16.83 -12.31
CA MET A 269 -19.35 16.41 -11.07
C MET A 269 -17.92 15.88 -11.29
N ASN A 270 -17.35 16.01 -12.49
CA ASN A 270 -15.96 15.66 -12.84
C ASN A 270 -15.54 14.19 -12.52
N CYS A 271 -16.52 13.29 -12.47
CA CYS A 271 -16.26 11.86 -12.38
C CYS A 271 -15.94 11.31 -13.78
N LYS A 272 -14.70 10.96 -14.08
CA LYS A 272 -14.32 10.20 -15.28
C LYS A 272 -15.07 8.85 -15.25
N VAL A 273 -16.17 8.75 -15.98
CA VAL A 273 -16.84 7.47 -16.23
C VAL A 273 -16.05 6.77 -17.34
N PRO A 274 -15.63 5.50 -17.17
CA PRO A 274 -15.05 4.73 -18.28
C PRO A 274 -16.04 4.68 -19.42
N GLN A 275 -15.58 4.96 -20.63
CA GLN A 275 -16.41 4.87 -21.83
C GLN A 275 -16.95 3.44 -21.98
N VAL A 276 -18.24 3.26 -21.77
CA VAL A 276 -18.94 2.03 -22.13
C VAL A 276 -19.03 2.02 -23.67
N ARG A 277 -18.22 1.19 -24.32
CA ARG A 277 -18.34 0.91 -25.74
C ARG A 277 -19.76 0.37 -26.00
N ALA A 278 -20.52 1.07 -26.81
CA ALA A 278 -21.79 0.58 -27.32
C ALA A 278 -21.54 -0.69 -28.14
N LEU A 279 -22.08 -1.81 -27.69
CA LEU A 279 -22.16 -3.04 -28.50
C LEU A 279 -23.15 -2.82 -29.65
N PRO A 280 -22.82 -3.16 -30.88
CA PRO A 280 -23.74 -3.05 -31.99
C PRO A 280 -24.90 -4.03 -31.80
N MET A 281 -26.12 -3.53 -31.77
CA MET A 281 -27.31 -4.36 -31.85
C MET A 281 -27.37 -5.03 -33.24
N LYS A 282 -27.13 -6.33 -33.28
CA LYS A 282 -27.49 -7.12 -34.45
C LYS A 282 -29.00 -7.25 -34.49
N THR A 283 -29.63 -6.57 -35.43
CA THR A 283 -30.99 -6.83 -35.88
C THR A 283 -31.01 -8.18 -36.60
N THR A 284 -31.54 -9.19 -35.98
CA THR A 284 -31.92 -10.42 -36.68
C THR A 284 -33.45 -10.41 -36.76
N TYR A 285 -33.93 -10.22 -37.97
CA TYR A 285 -35.33 -10.52 -38.31
C TYR A 285 -35.50 -12.05 -38.30
N LEU A 286 -36.39 -12.54 -37.52
CA LEU A 286 -37.40 -13.58 -37.86
C LEU A 286 -38.44 -13.60 -36.75
#